data_a50017a51cfa425b13f53c116b9c4ac6
#
_entry.id   a50017a51cfa425b13f53c116b9c4ac6
#
_cell.length_a   1.000
_cell.length_b   1.000
_cell.length_c   1.000
_cell.angle_alpha   90.00
_cell.angle_beta   90.00
_cell.angle_gamma   90.00
#
_symmetry.space_group_name_H-M   'P 1'
#
loop_
_entity.id
_entity.type
_entity.pdbx_description
1 polymer ?
#
loop_
_entity_poly.entity_id
_entity_poly.type
_entity_poly.pdbx_seq_one_letter_code
_entity_poly.pdbx_strand_id
1 'polypeptide(L)'
;MVYKEITVDVWRKPNEEVRVIQEEAEGRALVVHVFDSAAPLDLSQKSVFVYIQKPDDKLIYAQAQVSGNTASIALTGQMMSAYGRTKLCELEVVGNRGQVLKITLPVLYIVKSAYHDAIESTNEFSVLTENLQKVQSAVQKAESAVQAAENANESAEQIAGKTEILERNITAAEAKRVETENLRCANEELRENAEASRKVEFSEWKDASRS
;
A
#
# COMPACT_ATOMS: atom_id res chain seq x y z
N MET A 1 -4.82 10.17 32.63
CA MET A 1 -3.85 9.06 32.58
C MET A 1 -2.69 9.39 33.51
N VAL A 2 -2.31 8.47 34.39
CA VAL A 2 -1.17 8.61 35.32
C VAL A 2 0.02 7.93 34.68
N TYR A 3 1.17 8.62 34.66
CA TYR A 3 2.41 8.09 34.09
C TYR A 3 3.37 7.65 35.18
N LYS A 4 3.95 6.47 35.04
CA LYS A 4 5.08 6.01 35.83
C LYS A 4 6.31 6.01 34.93
N GLU A 5 7.23 6.93 35.21
CA GLU A 5 8.52 6.97 34.54
C GLU A 5 9.47 5.93 35.12
N ILE A 6 10.18 5.22 34.26
CA ILE A 6 11.21 4.25 34.60
C ILE A 6 12.41 4.44 33.66
N THR A 7 13.59 4.19 34.17
CA THR A 7 14.81 4.23 33.38
C THR A 7 15.40 2.81 33.30
N VAL A 8 15.72 2.39 32.07
CA VAL A 8 16.34 1.09 31.82
C VAL A 8 17.61 1.26 31.01
N ASP A 9 18.61 0.44 31.31
CA ASP A 9 19.85 0.33 30.56
C ASP A 9 19.89 -1.04 29.85
N VAL A 10 20.33 -1.06 28.60
CA VAL A 10 20.30 -2.29 27.78
C VAL A 10 21.17 -3.41 28.35
N TRP A 11 22.15 -3.07 29.21
CA TRP A 11 23.08 -4.02 29.82
C TRP A 11 22.76 -4.37 31.27
N ARG A 12 21.78 -3.69 31.87
CA ARG A 12 21.48 -3.84 33.28
C ARG A 12 20.07 -4.34 33.52
N LYS A 13 19.95 -5.31 34.43
CA LYS A 13 18.64 -5.74 34.90
C LYS A 13 18.10 -4.68 35.86
N PRO A 14 16.87 -4.17 35.67
CA PRO A 14 16.27 -3.26 36.64
C PRO A 14 15.98 -3.94 37.97
N ASN A 15 16.21 -3.22 39.06
CA ASN A 15 15.96 -3.71 40.42
C ASN A 15 14.62 -3.21 40.98
N GLU A 16 13.89 -2.42 40.20
CA GLU A 16 12.60 -1.86 40.60
C GLU A 16 11.45 -2.81 40.32
N GLU A 17 10.37 -2.60 41.07
CA GLU A 17 9.08 -3.25 40.87
C GLU A 17 8.04 -2.16 40.64
N VAL A 18 7.21 -2.29 39.62
CA VAL A 18 6.12 -1.36 39.36
C VAL A 18 4.81 -1.97 39.90
N ARG A 19 4.20 -1.29 40.86
CA ARG A 19 2.94 -1.73 41.46
C ARG A 19 1.76 -1.11 40.72
N VAL A 20 0.84 -1.96 40.33
CA VAL A 20 -0.44 -1.61 39.67
C VAL A 20 -1.58 -2.37 40.32
N ILE A 21 -2.80 -1.91 40.14
CA ILE A 21 -3.97 -2.57 40.69
C ILE A 21 -4.64 -3.37 39.56
N GLN A 22 -5.11 -4.56 39.86
CA GLN A 22 -5.87 -5.40 38.97
C GLN A 22 -7.07 -4.62 38.39
N GLU A 23 -7.35 -4.77 37.08
CA GLU A 23 -8.50 -4.18 36.40
C GLU A 23 -8.47 -2.64 36.21
N GLU A 24 -7.37 -1.97 36.52
CA GLU A 24 -7.19 -0.58 36.07
C GLU A 24 -7.05 -0.56 34.54
N ALA A 25 -8.11 -0.24 33.83
CA ALA A 25 -8.07 -0.11 32.38
C ALA A 25 -7.74 1.34 31.99
N GLU A 26 -6.68 1.50 31.15
CA GLU A 26 -6.29 2.76 30.50
C GLU A 26 -6.02 3.97 31.45
N GLY A 27 -6.01 3.73 32.74
CA GLY A 27 -5.73 4.76 33.75
C GLY A 27 -4.24 5.09 33.88
N ARG A 28 -3.36 4.14 33.51
CA ARG A 28 -1.90 4.23 33.70
C ARG A 28 -1.12 3.91 32.43
N ALA A 29 0.05 4.54 32.33
CA ALA A 29 1.06 4.20 31.33
C ALA A 29 2.45 4.15 31.95
N LEU A 30 3.29 3.27 31.41
CA LEU A 30 4.72 3.27 31.68
C LEU A 30 5.41 4.13 30.64
N VAL A 31 6.27 5.03 31.09
CA VAL A 31 7.15 5.83 30.24
C VAL A 31 8.57 5.33 30.50
N VAL A 32 9.13 4.62 29.54
CA VAL A 32 10.41 3.94 29.65
C VAL A 32 11.49 4.74 28.94
N HIS A 33 12.44 5.29 29.70
CA HIS A 33 13.61 5.93 29.15
C HIS A 33 14.72 4.90 28.96
N VAL A 34 15.13 4.70 27.72
CA VAL A 34 16.10 3.66 27.35
C VAL A 34 17.50 4.25 27.18
N PHE A 35 18.48 3.61 27.82
CA PHE A 35 19.89 4.01 27.76
C PHE A 35 20.79 2.84 27.34
N ASP A 36 21.89 3.16 26.70
CA ASP A 36 23.02 2.26 26.44
C ASP A 36 24.23 2.80 27.19
N SER A 37 24.62 2.14 28.28
CA SER A 37 25.78 2.53 29.08
C SER A 37 25.80 4.03 29.47
N ALA A 38 24.67 4.55 29.93
CA ALA A 38 24.40 5.95 30.29
C ALA A 38 24.19 6.93 29.12
N ALA A 39 24.31 6.54 27.87
CA ALA A 39 23.89 7.34 26.71
C ALA A 39 22.41 7.05 26.34
N PRO A 40 21.59 8.07 26.03
CA PRO A 40 20.23 7.83 25.54
C PRO A 40 20.25 6.99 24.26
N LEU A 41 19.53 5.88 24.24
CA LEU A 41 19.38 5.04 23.05
C LEU A 41 18.26 5.60 22.15
N ASP A 42 18.60 6.11 20.99
CA ASP A 42 17.60 6.59 20.04
C ASP A 42 16.73 5.44 19.50
N LEU A 43 15.42 5.52 19.76
CA LEU A 43 14.41 4.59 19.30
C LEU A 43 13.63 5.12 18.08
N SER A 44 13.93 6.34 17.62
CA SER A 44 13.30 6.92 16.44
C SER A 44 13.46 6.01 15.23
N GLN A 45 12.43 5.89 14.42
CA GLN A 45 12.40 4.99 13.26
C GLN A 45 12.55 3.49 13.56
N LYS A 46 12.43 3.09 14.84
CA LYS A 46 12.38 1.67 15.25
C LYS A 46 10.98 1.30 15.68
N SER A 47 10.60 0.05 15.49
CA SER A 47 9.38 -0.50 16.06
C SER A 47 9.69 -1.05 17.44
N VAL A 48 8.94 -0.61 18.43
CA VAL A 48 9.13 -1.04 19.82
C VAL A 48 7.90 -1.75 20.30
N PHE A 49 8.07 -2.94 20.85
CA PHE A 49 7.01 -3.77 21.39
C PHE A 49 7.28 -4.09 22.84
N VAL A 50 6.21 -4.27 23.61
CA VAL A 50 6.29 -4.80 24.96
C VAL A 50 5.82 -6.25 24.98
N TYR A 51 6.60 -7.11 25.60
CA TYR A 51 6.26 -8.48 25.85
C TYR A 51 6.13 -8.72 27.36
N ILE A 52 4.97 -9.20 27.80
CA ILE A 52 4.70 -9.46 29.21
C ILE A 52 4.16 -10.88 29.34
N GLN A 53 4.82 -11.67 30.19
CA GLN A 53 4.25 -12.94 30.67
C GLN A 53 3.60 -12.71 32.03
N LYS A 54 2.29 -12.85 32.07
CA LYS A 54 1.47 -12.64 33.25
C LYS A 54 1.71 -13.72 34.33
N PRO A 55 1.24 -13.52 35.56
CA PRO A 55 1.35 -14.53 36.65
C PRO A 55 0.74 -15.87 36.30
N ASP A 56 -0.30 -15.90 35.48
CA ASP A 56 -1.06 -17.09 35.02
C ASP A 56 -0.56 -17.66 33.67
N ASP A 57 0.67 -17.35 33.30
CA ASP A 57 1.34 -17.79 32.05
C ASP A 57 0.75 -17.25 30.74
N LYS A 58 -0.29 -16.42 30.77
CA LYS A 58 -0.82 -15.76 29.58
C LYS A 58 0.15 -14.68 29.09
N LEU A 59 0.16 -14.47 27.78
CA LEU A 59 1.11 -13.59 27.12
C LEU A 59 0.43 -12.32 26.61
N ILE A 60 1.14 -11.21 26.73
CA ILE A 60 0.81 -9.93 26.10
C ILE A 60 1.94 -9.56 25.15
N TYR A 61 1.58 -9.14 23.95
CA TYR A 61 2.49 -8.55 22.98
C TYR A 61 1.81 -7.34 22.34
N ALA A 62 2.26 -6.16 22.71
CA ALA A 62 1.66 -4.90 22.29
C ALA A 62 2.72 -3.91 21.81
N GLN A 63 2.33 -2.97 20.95
CA GLN A 63 3.23 -1.94 20.44
C GLN A 63 3.31 -0.77 21.43
N ALA A 64 4.53 -0.27 21.67
CA ALA A 64 4.77 0.96 22.41
C ALA A 64 4.82 2.16 21.49
N GLN A 65 4.39 3.32 21.98
CA GLN A 65 4.59 4.61 21.29
C GLN A 65 6.00 5.12 21.56
N VAL A 66 6.68 5.58 20.51
CA VAL A 66 8.10 5.97 20.60
C VAL A 66 8.29 7.47 20.38
N SER A 67 9.14 8.09 21.18
CA SER A 67 9.59 9.46 21.01
C SER A 67 11.04 9.60 21.49
N GLY A 68 12.01 9.82 20.59
CA GLY A 68 13.41 9.87 20.91
C GLY A 68 13.92 8.58 21.58
N ASN A 69 14.40 8.66 22.83
CA ASN A 69 14.81 7.50 23.61
C ASN A 69 13.73 6.95 24.54
N THR A 70 12.48 7.36 24.34
CA THR A 70 11.38 7.04 25.23
C THR A 70 10.38 6.11 24.55
N ALA A 71 9.97 5.05 25.24
CA ALA A 71 8.88 4.18 24.86
C ALA A 71 7.72 4.31 25.86
N SER A 72 6.53 4.67 25.38
CA SER A 72 5.32 4.80 26.19
C SER A 72 4.40 3.60 25.99
N ILE A 73 4.04 2.94 27.07
CA ILE A 73 3.24 1.72 27.09
C ILE A 73 1.97 2.00 27.90
N ALA A 74 0.82 2.03 27.23
CA ALA A 74 -0.47 2.07 27.92
C ALA A 74 -0.72 0.72 28.60
N LEU A 75 -1.03 0.74 29.90
CA LEU A 75 -1.36 -0.47 30.64
C LEU A 75 -2.83 -0.81 30.41
N THR A 76 -3.08 -1.89 29.68
CA THR A 76 -4.43 -2.37 29.37
C THR A 76 -5.00 -3.21 30.51
N GLY A 77 -6.33 -3.35 30.54
CA GLY A 77 -7.01 -4.25 31.47
C GLY A 77 -6.51 -5.69 31.34
N GLN A 78 -6.18 -6.14 30.12
CA GLN A 78 -5.62 -7.47 29.90
C GLN A 78 -4.21 -7.65 30.47
N MET A 79 -3.37 -6.62 30.43
CA MET A 79 -2.04 -6.66 31.07
C MET A 79 -2.14 -6.88 32.57
N MET A 80 -3.23 -6.40 33.21
CA MET A 80 -3.44 -6.40 34.65
C MET A 80 -4.55 -7.35 35.09
N SER A 81 -5.00 -8.26 34.23
CA SER A 81 -6.13 -9.19 34.55
C SER A 81 -5.79 -10.27 35.57
N ALA A 82 -4.53 -10.67 35.70
CA ALA A 82 -4.07 -11.69 36.66
C ALA A 82 -3.25 -11.03 37.76
N TYR A 83 -3.67 -11.22 39.03
CA TYR A 83 -2.92 -10.69 40.17
C TYR A 83 -1.66 -11.47 40.46
N GLY A 84 -0.63 -10.81 40.98
CA GLY A 84 0.68 -11.37 41.28
C GLY A 84 1.80 -10.67 40.54
N ARG A 85 2.99 -11.26 40.56
CA ARG A 85 4.18 -10.76 39.85
C ARG A 85 4.22 -11.31 38.41
N THR A 86 4.44 -10.45 37.44
CA THR A 86 4.72 -10.90 36.07
C THR A 86 6.00 -11.75 36.04
N LYS A 87 5.99 -12.81 35.24
CA LYS A 87 7.12 -13.73 35.10
C LYS A 87 8.23 -13.15 34.21
N LEU A 88 7.82 -12.39 33.19
CA LEU A 88 8.69 -11.70 32.26
C LEU A 88 8.06 -10.37 31.86
N CYS A 89 8.92 -9.37 31.71
CA CYS A 89 8.54 -8.08 31.16
C CYS A 89 9.72 -7.53 30.36
N GLU A 90 9.57 -7.37 29.06
CA GLU A 90 10.64 -6.98 28.13
C GLU A 90 10.14 -5.96 27.10
N LEU A 91 11.05 -5.06 26.68
CA LEU A 91 10.91 -4.35 25.42
C LEU A 91 11.66 -5.09 24.33
N GLU A 92 11.02 -5.24 23.18
CA GLU A 92 11.63 -5.70 21.95
C GLU A 92 11.73 -4.51 20.99
N VAL A 93 12.94 -4.13 20.65
CA VAL A 93 13.25 -3.03 19.74
C VAL A 93 13.69 -3.61 18.41
N VAL A 94 12.90 -3.38 17.37
CA VAL A 94 13.17 -3.89 16.01
C VAL A 94 13.67 -2.75 15.13
N GLY A 95 14.88 -2.87 14.66
CA GLY A 95 15.51 -1.92 13.75
C GLY A 95 15.09 -2.14 12.29
N ASN A 96 15.29 -1.13 11.45
CA ASN A 96 14.90 -1.13 10.03
C ASN A 96 15.52 -2.24 9.17
N ARG A 97 16.59 -2.87 9.63
CA ARG A 97 17.25 -3.98 8.95
C ARG A 97 16.97 -5.34 9.59
N GLY A 98 15.92 -5.42 10.43
CA GLY A 98 15.55 -6.65 11.12
C GLY A 98 16.41 -6.99 12.34
N GLN A 99 17.29 -6.06 12.83
CA GLN A 99 17.98 -6.26 14.08
C GLN A 99 16.97 -6.23 15.22
N VAL A 100 17.08 -7.16 16.15
CA VAL A 100 16.22 -7.25 17.33
C VAL A 100 17.06 -7.08 18.58
N LEU A 101 16.70 -6.10 19.42
CA LEU A 101 17.28 -5.88 20.73
C LEU A 101 16.18 -6.12 21.78
N LYS A 102 16.48 -6.96 22.78
CA LYS A 102 15.59 -7.19 23.92
C LYS A 102 16.13 -6.54 25.17
N ILE A 103 15.27 -5.80 25.87
CA ILE A 103 15.63 -5.02 27.05
C ILE A 103 14.70 -5.44 28.18
N THR A 104 15.26 -5.90 29.29
CA THR A 104 14.47 -6.30 30.46
C THR A 104 13.84 -5.08 31.12
N LEU A 105 12.54 -5.11 31.35
CA LEU A 105 11.80 -4.12 32.13
C LEU A 105 11.66 -4.54 33.59
N PRO A 106 11.34 -3.59 34.49
CA PRO A 106 10.87 -3.91 35.82
C PRO A 106 9.65 -4.82 35.77
N VAL A 107 9.59 -5.78 36.68
CA VAL A 107 8.37 -6.64 36.82
C VAL A 107 7.21 -5.80 37.31
N LEU A 108 6.02 -6.10 36.80
CA LEU A 108 4.78 -5.55 37.31
C LEU A 108 4.32 -6.41 38.47
N TYR A 109 4.03 -5.78 39.61
CA TYR A 109 3.34 -6.41 40.71
C TYR A 109 1.87 -5.96 40.71
N ILE A 110 0.99 -6.88 40.30
CA ILE A 110 -0.42 -6.61 40.12
C ILE A 110 -1.11 -6.95 41.47
N VAL A 111 -1.53 -5.91 42.15
CA VAL A 111 -2.24 -6.04 43.44
C VAL A 111 -3.67 -6.45 43.15
N LYS A 112 -4.18 -7.46 43.84
CA LYS A 112 -5.56 -7.93 43.69
C LYS A 112 -6.54 -6.79 43.96
N SER A 113 -7.50 -6.60 43.04
CA SER A 113 -8.62 -5.69 43.26
C SER A 113 -9.59 -6.22 44.30
N ALA A 114 -10.23 -5.33 45.06
CA ALA A 114 -11.33 -5.67 45.96
C ALA A 114 -12.65 -5.94 45.21
N TYR A 115 -12.71 -5.57 43.92
CA TYR A 115 -13.88 -5.81 43.05
C TYR A 115 -13.85 -7.25 42.52
N HIS A 116 -15.02 -7.89 42.43
CA HIS A 116 -15.12 -9.34 42.18
C HIS A 116 -15.29 -9.72 40.68
N ASP A 117 -15.51 -8.76 39.81
CA ASP A 117 -15.75 -9.04 38.39
C ASP A 117 -14.44 -8.93 37.59
N ALA A 118 -13.50 -9.82 37.89
CA ALA A 118 -12.24 -9.87 37.16
C ALA A 118 -12.48 -10.22 35.68
N ILE A 119 -11.92 -9.40 34.80
CA ILE A 119 -11.85 -9.70 33.35
C ILE A 119 -11.18 -11.05 33.19
N GLU A 120 -11.77 -11.94 32.40
CA GLU A 120 -11.14 -13.21 32.08
C GLU A 120 -9.75 -12.96 31.44
N SER A 121 -8.74 -13.56 32.07
CA SER A 121 -7.38 -13.45 31.58
C SER A 121 -7.19 -14.24 30.29
N THR A 122 -6.81 -13.58 29.21
CA THR A 122 -6.55 -14.19 27.91
C THR A 122 -5.18 -13.81 27.40
N ASN A 123 -4.72 -14.48 26.33
CA ASN A 123 -3.59 -13.97 25.55
C ASN A 123 -4.04 -12.78 24.73
N GLU A 124 -3.18 -11.77 24.59
CA GLU A 124 -3.43 -10.61 23.77
C GLU A 124 -2.29 -10.40 22.77
N PHE A 125 -2.63 -10.42 21.50
CA PHE A 125 -1.72 -10.21 20.37
C PHE A 125 -2.28 -9.12 19.43
N SER A 126 -2.60 -7.95 19.99
CA SER A 126 -3.24 -6.84 19.26
C SER A 126 -2.46 -6.45 18.00
N VAL A 127 -1.13 -6.43 18.07
CA VAL A 127 -0.24 -6.11 16.93
C VAL A 127 -0.38 -7.12 15.78
N LEU A 128 -0.52 -8.41 16.09
CA LEU A 128 -0.70 -9.43 15.06
C LEU A 128 -2.03 -9.26 14.34
N THR A 129 -3.10 -8.96 15.09
CA THR A 129 -4.44 -8.72 14.52
C THR A 129 -4.44 -7.49 13.61
N GLU A 130 -3.83 -6.37 14.03
CA GLU A 130 -3.69 -5.17 13.22
C GLU A 130 -2.86 -5.41 11.95
N ASN A 131 -1.75 -6.14 12.08
CA ASN A 131 -0.90 -6.45 10.92
C ASN A 131 -1.62 -7.38 9.93
N LEU A 132 -2.39 -8.37 10.40
CA LEU A 132 -3.22 -9.21 9.55
C LEU A 132 -4.26 -8.39 8.79
N GLN A 133 -4.94 -7.45 9.45
CA GLN A 133 -5.90 -6.55 8.80
C GLN A 133 -5.23 -5.66 7.74
N LYS A 134 -4.04 -5.12 8.03
CA LYS A 134 -3.25 -4.33 7.06
C LYS A 134 -2.85 -5.16 5.84
N VAL A 135 -2.38 -6.39 6.06
CA VAL A 135 -2.02 -7.32 4.97
C VAL A 135 -3.25 -7.67 4.14
N GLN A 136 -4.39 -8.03 4.75
CA GLN A 136 -5.62 -8.32 4.03
C GLN A 136 -6.08 -7.13 3.17
N SER A 137 -6.04 -5.93 3.72
CA SER A 137 -6.40 -4.71 2.98
C SER A 137 -5.43 -4.40 1.84
N ALA A 138 -4.14 -4.68 2.00
CA ALA A 138 -3.14 -4.55 0.94
C ALA A 138 -3.34 -5.58 -0.18
N VAL A 139 -3.66 -6.82 0.16
CA VAL A 139 -3.99 -7.88 -0.81
C VAL A 139 -5.22 -7.50 -1.63
N GLN A 140 -6.31 -7.06 -1.00
CA GLN A 140 -7.51 -6.61 -1.71
C GLN A 140 -7.25 -5.45 -2.68
N LYS A 141 -6.41 -4.48 -2.27
CA LYS A 141 -6.00 -3.39 -3.16
C LYS A 141 -5.18 -3.88 -4.34
N ALA A 142 -4.27 -4.82 -4.11
CA ALA A 142 -3.46 -5.42 -5.17
C ALA A 142 -4.33 -6.20 -6.17
N GLU A 143 -5.27 -7.01 -5.70
CA GLU A 143 -6.24 -7.74 -6.54
C GLU A 143 -7.08 -6.78 -7.39
N SER A 144 -7.58 -5.69 -6.78
CA SER A 144 -8.35 -4.67 -7.51
C SER A 144 -7.50 -3.96 -8.57
N ALA A 145 -6.22 -3.70 -8.32
CA ALA A 145 -5.31 -3.11 -9.28
C ALA A 145 -4.99 -4.06 -10.44
N VAL A 146 -4.81 -5.36 -10.17
CA VAL A 146 -4.63 -6.38 -11.20
C VAL A 146 -5.86 -6.45 -12.11
N GLN A 147 -7.07 -6.52 -11.54
CA GLN A 147 -8.30 -6.55 -12.33
C GLN A 147 -8.48 -5.29 -13.20
N ALA A 148 -8.13 -4.11 -12.67
CA ALA A 148 -8.17 -2.88 -13.45
C ALA A 148 -7.16 -2.89 -14.61
N ALA A 149 -5.97 -3.44 -14.40
CA ALA A 149 -4.96 -3.59 -15.44
C ALA A 149 -5.39 -4.59 -16.54
N GLU A 150 -6.00 -5.70 -16.17
CA GLU A 150 -6.57 -6.67 -17.10
C GLU A 150 -7.65 -6.04 -17.98
N ASN A 151 -8.61 -5.32 -17.38
CA ASN A 151 -9.68 -4.61 -18.10
C ASN A 151 -9.11 -3.54 -19.06
N ALA A 152 -8.07 -2.83 -18.64
CA ALA A 152 -7.39 -1.84 -19.47
C ALA A 152 -6.69 -2.51 -20.68
N ASN A 153 -6.08 -3.65 -20.46
CA ASN A 153 -5.40 -4.43 -21.53
C ASN A 153 -6.41 -4.95 -22.56
N GLU A 154 -7.52 -5.54 -22.11
CA GLU A 154 -8.62 -5.95 -23.00
C GLU A 154 -9.16 -4.78 -23.84
N SER A 155 -9.33 -3.61 -23.20
CA SER A 155 -9.77 -2.41 -23.90
C SER A 155 -8.76 -1.94 -24.95
N ALA A 156 -7.48 -2.00 -24.65
CA ALA A 156 -6.40 -1.66 -25.58
C ALA A 156 -6.37 -2.60 -26.78
N GLU A 157 -6.54 -3.91 -26.59
CA GLU A 157 -6.63 -4.90 -27.66
C GLU A 157 -7.83 -4.66 -28.58
N GLN A 158 -8.99 -4.33 -28.00
CA GLN A 158 -10.17 -3.98 -28.78
C GLN A 158 -9.96 -2.71 -29.62
N ILE A 159 -9.30 -1.69 -29.08
CA ILE A 159 -8.97 -0.47 -29.80
C ILE A 159 -7.99 -0.77 -30.94
N ALA A 160 -6.94 -1.55 -30.68
CA ALA A 160 -5.98 -1.96 -31.70
C ALA A 160 -6.67 -2.70 -32.86
N GLY A 161 -7.55 -3.64 -32.59
CA GLY A 161 -8.32 -4.34 -33.61
C GLY A 161 -9.24 -3.42 -34.44
N LYS A 162 -9.89 -2.44 -33.81
CA LYS A 162 -10.69 -1.43 -34.52
C LYS A 162 -9.84 -0.54 -35.40
N THR A 163 -8.67 -0.14 -34.92
CA THR A 163 -7.72 0.70 -35.68
C THR A 163 -7.25 -0.03 -36.94
N GLU A 164 -6.90 -1.30 -36.84
CA GLU A 164 -6.49 -2.11 -37.98
C GLU A 164 -7.59 -2.25 -39.05
N ILE A 165 -8.85 -2.41 -38.62
CA ILE A 165 -9.99 -2.42 -39.55
C ILE A 165 -10.17 -1.06 -40.23
N LEU A 166 -10.04 0.04 -39.50
CA LEU A 166 -10.14 1.37 -40.05
C LEU A 166 -9.03 1.66 -41.08
N GLU A 167 -7.81 1.29 -40.79
CA GLU A 167 -6.67 1.43 -41.72
C GLU A 167 -6.89 0.67 -43.02
N ARG A 168 -7.40 -0.59 -42.96
CA ARG A 168 -7.78 -1.35 -44.15
C ARG A 168 -8.87 -0.66 -44.98
N ASN A 169 -9.88 -0.13 -44.31
CA ASN A 169 -10.98 0.56 -44.97
C ASN A 169 -10.51 1.86 -45.66
N ILE A 170 -9.64 2.63 -45.00
CA ILE A 170 -9.04 3.85 -45.56
C ILE A 170 -8.22 3.51 -46.78
N THR A 171 -7.36 2.49 -46.70
CA THR A 171 -6.53 2.04 -47.81
C THR A 171 -7.37 1.60 -49.02
N ALA A 172 -8.44 0.83 -48.77
CA ALA A 172 -9.37 0.39 -49.82
C ALA A 172 -10.15 1.56 -50.45
N ALA A 173 -10.55 2.56 -49.66
CA ALA A 173 -11.24 3.74 -50.16
C ALA A 173 -10.28 4.62 -51.01
N GLU A 174 -9.04 4.77 -50.58
CA GLU A 174 -8.04 5.52 -51.33
C GLU A 174 -7.68 4.85 -52.66
N ALA A 175 -7.57 3.52 -52.70
CA ALA A 175 -7.35 2.79 -53.94
C ALA A 175 -8.50 3.00 -54.92
N LYS A 176 -9.76 2.97 -54.50
CA LYS A 176 -10.91 3.29 -55.34
C LYS A 176 -10.92 4.76 -55.83
N ARG A 177 -10.51 5.67 -54.99
CA ARG A 177 -10.38 7.10 -55.38
C ARG A 177 -9.37 7.28 -56.48
N VAL A 178 -8.20 6.64 -56.35
CA VAL A 178 -7.14 6.69 -57.36
C VAL A 178 -7.61 6.07 -58.68
N GLU A 179 -8.30 4.91 -58.64
CA GLU A 179 -8.87 4.27 -59.81
C GLU A 179 -9.88 5.18 -60.54
N THR A 180 -10.79 5.80 -59.78
CA THR A 180 -11.79 6.73 -60.32
C THR A 180 -11.14 7.94 -60.96
N GLU A 181 -10.09 8.50 -60.33
CA GLU A 181 -9.35 9.64 -60.90
C GLU A 181 -8.59 9.27 -62.19
N ASN A 182 -8.01 8.07 -62.24
CA ASN A 182 -7.36 7.58 -63.46
C ASN A 182 -8.37 7.42 -64.63
N LEU A 183 -9.56 6.90 -64.33
CA LEU A 183 -10.65 6.82 -65.32
C LEU A 183 -11.12 8.19 -65.80
N ARG A 184 -11.19 9.18 -64.89
CA ARG A 184 -11.51 10.56 -65.19
C ARG A 184 -10.49 11.18 -66.15
N CYS A 185 -9.20 11.01 -65.83
CA CYS A 185 -8.11 11.50 -66.69
C CYS A 185 -8.13 10.86 -68.09
N ALA A 186 -8.32 9.52 -68.17
CA ALA A 186 -8.40 8.81 -69.44
C ALA A 186 -9.59 9.30 -70.30
N ASN A 187 -10.75 9.53 -69.69
CA ASN A 187 -11.93 10.06 -70.39
C ASN A 187 -11.70 11.51 -70.86
N GLU A 188 -10.99 12.33 -70.11
CA GLU A 188 -10.65 13.69 -70.51
C GLU A 188 -9.70 13.68 -71.70
N GLU A 189 -8.67 12.80 -71.72
CA GLU A 189 -7.78 12.62 -72.84
C GLU A 189 -8.53 12.21 -74.15
N LEU A 190 -9.48 11.28 -74.01
CA LEU A 190 -10.34 10.88 -75.13
C LEU A 190 -11.19 12.02 -75.65
N ARG A 191 -11.72 12.87 -74.74
CA ARG A 191 -12.49 14.06 -75.10
C ARG A 191 -11.64 15.09 -75.86
N GLU A 192 -10.43 15.35 -75.37
CA GLU A 192 -9.49 16.26 -75.99
C GLU A 192 -9.09 15.79 -77.40
N ASN A 193 -8.80 14.51 -77.57
CA ASN A 193 -8.46 13.89 -78.83
C ASN A 193 -9.63 13.99 -79.84
N ALA A 194 -10.84 13.71 -79.39
CA ALA A 194 -12.06 13.82 -80.20
C ALA A 194 -12.34 15.28 -80.60
N GLU A 195 -12.04 16.26 -79.76
CA GLU A 195 -12.17 17.67 -80.08
C GLU A 195 -11.09 18.16 -81.09
N ALA A 196 -9.86 17.66 -80.92
CA ALA A 196 -8.80 17.91 -81.86
C ALA A 196 -9.14 17.39 -83.30
N SER A 197 -9.64 16.12 -83.36
CA SER A 197 -10.06 15.54 -84.64
C SER A 197 -11.20 16.33 -85.30
N ARG A 198 -12.21 16.75 -84.52
CA ARG A 198 -13.27 17.65 -85.07
C ARG A 198 -12.76 18.98 -85.53
N LYS A 199 -11.77 19.59 -84.95
CA LYS A 199 -11.14 20.84 -85.41
C LYS A 199 -10.44 20.66 -86.76
N VAL A 200 -9.78 19.50 -86.91
CA VAL A 200 -9.10 19.17 -88.20
C VAL A 200 -10.18 18.95 -89.30
N GLU A 201 -11.16 18.12 -89.04
CA GLU A 201 -12.26 17.89 -90.00
C GLU A 201 -13.00 19.17 -90.37
N PHE A 202 -13.22 20.09 -89.43
CA PHE A 202 -13.84 21.39 -89.72
C PHE A 202 -12.93 22.29 -90.54
N SER A 203 -11.60 22.30 -90.38
CA SER A 203 -10.64 23.03 -91.20
C SER A 203 -10.62 22.50 -92.62
N GLU A 204 -10.57 21.18 -92.79
CA GLU A 204 -10.62 20.51 -94.09
C GLU A 204 -11.91 20.82 -94.86
N TRP A 205 -13.07 20.76 -94.16
CA TRP A 205 -14.37 21.13 -94.77
C TRP A 205 -14.39 22.59 -95.16
N LYS A 206 -13.82 23.51 -94.40
CA LYS A 206 -13.76 24.94 -94.69
C LYS A 206 -12.89 25.21 -95.87
N ASP A 207 -11.81 24.51 -96.08
CA ASP A 207 -10.90 24.65 -97.18
C ASP A 207 -11.50 24.07 -98.46
N ALA A 208 -12.18 22.95 -98.42
CA ALA A 208 -12.92 22.35 -99.54
C ALA A 208 -14.09 23.21 -100.01
N SER A 209 -14.74 23.99 -99.12
CA SER A 209 -15.85 24.87 -99.46
C SER A 209 -15.41 26.25 -100.10
N ARG A 210 -14.12 26.52 -100.17
CA ARG A 210 -13.53 27.74 -100.77
C ARG A 210 -12.93 27.50 -102.11
N SER A 211 -12.83 26.27 -102.60
CA SER A 211 -12.38 25.85 -103.90
C SER A 211 -13.58 25.74 -104.89
#